data_3b6117eb54532990ddf9b54755b3c4f4
#
_entry.id   3b6117eb54532990ddf9b54755b3c4f4
#
_cell.length_a   1.000
_cell.length_b   1.000
_cell.length_c   1.000
_cell.angle_alpha   90.00
_cell.angle_beta   90.00
_cell.angle_gamma   90.00
#
_symmetry.space_group_name_H-M   'P 1'
#
loop_
_entity.id
_entity.type
_entity.pdbx_description
1 polymer ?
#
loop_
_entity_poly.entity_id
_entity_poly.type
_entity_poly.pdbx_seq_one_letter_code
_entity_poly.pdbx_strand_id
1 'polypeptide(L)'
;NDLLFRLVHGDVKYIMVSGNQSPKLRQIKAQFPLVKKIIIFDKQKEYAEGEIYVEDVMAMGDEFLKKTPMDEFLSVANSINNDDYATITYTSGTTADPKGVVLTHRNYTANVEQALTLVNIDEAWRTLIILPLDHCFAHVVGFYIMMSRGATVATVQVGRTPLETLKNIPVNIRE
;
A
#
# COMPACT_ATOMS: atom_id res chain seq x y z
N ASN A 1 0.71 -8.15 21.32
CA ASN A 1 0.84 -8.64 19.97
C ASN A 1 0.47 -7.52 18.98
N ASP A 2 1.47 -6.81 18.50
CA ASP A 2 1.36 -5.58 17.70
C ASP A 2 0.51 -5.76 16.41
N LEU A 3 0.70 -6.89 15.71
CA LEU A 3 -0.08 -7.19 14.51
C LEU A 3 -1.58 -7.32 14.82
N LEU A 4 -1.93 -8.08 15.86
CA LEU A 4 -3.33 -8.25 16.25
C LEU A 4 -3.97 -6.92 16.68
N PHE A 5 -3.23 -6.12 17.45
CA PHE A 5 -3.69 -4.78 17.86
C PHE A 5 -4.07 -3.93 16.63
N ARG A 6 -3.19 -3.85 15.63
CA ARG A 6 -3.44 -3.05 14.41
C ARG A 6 -4.65 -3.56 13.62
N LEU A 7 -4.81 -4.88 13.49
CA LEU A 7 -5.92 -5.48 12.75
C LEU A 7 -7.28 -5.20 13.42
N VAL A 8 -7.32 -5.30 14.75
CA VAL A 8 -8.55 -5.09 15.53
C VAL A 8 -8.86 -3.60 15.66
N HIS A 9 -7.86 -2.78 16.05
CA HIS A 9 -8.02 -1.34 16.23
C HIS A 9 -8.39 -0.60 14.92
N GLY A 10 -7.90 -1.09 13.78
CA GLY A 10 -8.18 -0.52 12.47
C GLY A 10 -9.44 -1.07 11.80
N ASP A 11 -10.23 -1.92 12.45
CA ASP A 11 -11.41 -2.58 11.87
C ASP A 11 -11.16 -3.19 10.48
N VAL A 12 -9.99 -3.85 10.34
CA VAL A 12 -9.48 -4.33 9.06
C VAL A 12 -10.40 -5.43 8.50
N LYS A 13 -10.88 -5.23 7.28
CA LYS A 13 -11.76 -6.18 6.56
C LYS A 13 -11.02 -7.03 5.53
N TYR A 14 -9.94 -6.52 4.97
CA TYR A 14 -9.11 -7.19 3.97
C TYR A 14 -7.63 -7.00 4.32
N ILE A 15 -6.85 -8.05 4.22
CA ILE A 15 -5.40 -8.01 4.47
C ILE A 15 -4.69 -8.33 3.16
N MET A 16 -3.71 -7.52 2.79
CA MET A 16 -2.78 -7.82 1.71
C MET A 16 -1.41 -8.14 2.31
N VAL A 17 -0.83 -9.28 1.95
CA VAL A 17 0.37 -9.78 2.61
C VAL A 17 1.22 -10.62 1.67
N SER A 18 2.54 -10.61 1.87
CA SER A 18 3.43 -11.57 1.21
C SER A 18 3.28 -12.98 1.80
N GLY A 19 3.48 -13.99 0.98
CA GLY A 19 3.24 -15.38 1.35
C GLY A 19 4.03 -15.88 2.55
N ASN A 20 5.24 -15.35 2.77
CA ASN A 20 6.07 -15.69 3.94
C ASN A 20 5.51 -15.17 5.28
N GLN A 21 4.55 -14.23 5.25
CA GLN A 21 3.91 -13.69 6.45
C GLN A 21 2.54 -14.34 6.74
N SER A 22 1.94 -15.02 5.78
CA SER A 22 0.62 -15.66 5.95
C SER A 22 0.55 -16.63 7.13
N PRO A 23 1.59 -17.42 7.48
CA PRO A 23 1.54 -18.30 8.65
C PRO A 23 1.30 -17.57 9.96
N LYS A 24 1.79 -16.33 10.10
CA LYS A 24 1.57 -15.52 11.30
C LYS A 24 0.09 -15.12 11.45
N LEU A 25 -0.56 -14.80 10.32
CA LEU A 25 -1.99 -14.47 10.30
C LEU A 25 -2.85 -15.68 10.61
N ARG A 26 -2.50 -16.87 10.08
CA ARG A 26 -3.22 -18.12 10.38
C ARG A 26 -3.27 -18.44 11.87
N GLN A 27 -2.16 -18.17 12.59
CA GLN A 27 -2.08 -18.41 14.05
C GLN A 27 -3.03 -17.54 14.87
N ILE A 28 -3.39 -16.35 14.39
CA ILE A 28 -4.22 -15.39 15.11
C ILE A 28 -5.59 -15.16 14.45
N LYS A 29 -5.95 -15.91 13.41
CA LYS A 29 -7.14 -15.71 12.58
C LYS A 29 -8.43 -15.62 13.39
N ALA A 30 -8.59 -16.46 14.42
CA ALA A 30 -9.78 -16.46 15.29
C ALA A 30 -9.97 -15.16 16.09
N GLN A 31 -8.93 -14.32 16.19
CA GLN A 31 -8.92 -13.11 17.01
C GLN A 31 -9.28 -11.83 16.23
N PHE A 32 -9.46 -11.92 14.91
CA PHE A 32 -9.86 -10.79 14.05
C PHE A 32 -11.07 -11.15 13.15
N PRO A 33 -12.27 -11.25 13.74
CA PRO A 33 -13.47 -11.78 13.07
C PRO A 33 -13.98 -10.89 11.92
N LEU A 34 -13.57 -9.62 11.83
CA LEU A 34 -14.01 -8.70 10.80
C LEU A 34 -13.29 -8.94 9.45
N VAL A 35 -12.16 -9.64 9.44
CA VAL A 35 -11.40 -9.92 8.21
C VAL A 35 -12.15 -10.91 7.33
N LYS A 36 -12.53 -10.45 6.15
CA LYS A 36 -13.26 -11.23 5.14
C LYS A 36 -12.35 -12.06 4.26
N LYS A 37 -11.20 -11.49 3.85
CA LYS A 37 -10.22 -12.15 2.99
C LYS A 37 -8.80 -11.71 3.33
N ILE A 38 -7.86 -12.65 3.13
CA ILE A 38 -6.43 -12.43 3.17
C ILE A 38 -5.91 -12.62 1.74
N ILE A 39 -5.44 -11.56 1.11
CA ILE A 39 -4.94 -11.53 -0.26
C ILE A 39 -3.42 -11.72 -0.20
N ILE A 40 -2.92 -12.75 -0.85
CA ILE A 40 -1.50 -13.12 -0.81
C ILE A 40 -0.85 -12.74 -2.14
N PHE A 41 0.24 -11.98 -2.10
CA PHE A 41 0.94 -11.51 -3.30
C PHE A 41 1.69 -12.62 -4.04
N ASP A 42 2.25 -13.58 -3.30
CA ASP A 42 3.06 -14.64 -3.87
C ASP A 42 2.22 -15.92 -4.05
N LYS A 43 2.36 -16.57 -5.20
CA LYS A 43 1.67 -17.83 -5.45
C LYS A 43 2.09 -18.88 -4.42
N GLN A 44 1.12 -19.48 -3.75
CA GLN A 44 1.30 -20.53 -2.74
C GLN A 44 0.96 -21.89 -3.33
N LYS A 45 1.49 -22.96 -2.72
CA LYS A 45 1.09 -24.34 -3.06
C LYS A 45 -0.34 -24.64 -2.59
N GLU A 46 -0.71 -24.07 -1.44
CA GLU A 46 -2.01 -24.25 -0.80
C GLU A 46 -2.44 -22.96 -0.13
N TYR A 47 -3.74 -22.67 -0.16
CA TYR A 47 -4.38 -21.55 0.49
C TYR A 47 -5.28 -22.04 1.61
N ALA A 48 -5.20 -21.44 2.78
CA ALA A 48 -6.12 -21.69 3.87
C ALA A 48 -7.49 -21.06 3.59
N GLU A 49 -8.49 -21.47 4.33
CA GLU A 49 -9.83 -20.86 4.23
C GLU A 49 -9.78 -19.34 4.45
N GLY A 50 -10.36 -18.59 3.52
CA GLY A 50 -10.36 -17.12 3.53
C GLY A 50 -9.12 -16.48 2.90
N GLU A 51 -8.13 -17.26 2.46
CA GLU A 51 -7.01 -16.78 1.67
C GLU A 51 -7.30 -16.84 0.17
N ILE A 52 -6.70 -15.91 -0.59
CA ILE A 52 -6.83 -15.85 -2.05
C ILE A 52 -5.54 -15.30 -2.66
N TYR A 53 -5.18 -15.75 -3.84
CA TYR A 53 -4.05 -15.21 -4.59
C TYR A 53 -4.41 -13.85 -5.22
N VAL A 54 -3.46 -12.94 -5.29
CA VAL A 54 -3.72 -11.58 -5.83
C VAL A 54 -4.13 -11.62 -7.30
N GLU A 55 -3.56 -12.50 -8.13
CA GLU A 55 -3.95 -12.59 -9.54
C GLU A 55 -5.37 -13.13 -9.73
N ASP A 56 -5.86 -13.98 -8.82
CA ASP A 56 -7.25 -14.42 -8.86
C ASP A 56 -8.20 -13.25 -8.53
N VAL A 57 -7.81 -12.35 -7.61
CA VAL A 57 -8.56 -11.11 -7.33
C VAL A 57 -8.55 -10.19 -8.55
N MET A 58 -7.41 -10.06 -9.24
CA MET A 58 -7.32 -9.27 -10.48
C MET A 58 -8.21 -9.85 -11.57
N ALA A 59 -8.19 -11.17 -11.77
CA ALA A 59 -9.08 -11.83 -12.73
C ALA A 59 -10.57 -11.62 -12.38
N MET A 60 -10.94 -11.65 -11.10
CA MET A 60 -12.31 -11.30 -10.66
C MET A 60 -12.65 -9.85 -10.99
N GLY A 61 -11.69 -8.92 -10.86
CA GLY A 61 -11.84 -7.53 -11.24
C GLY A 61 -12.08 -7.36 -12.75
N ASP A 62 -11.32 -8.05 -13.57
CA ASP A 62 -11.50 -8.04 -15.04
C ASP A 62 -12.89 -8.55 -15.45
N GLU A 63 -13.36 -9.64 -14.84
CA GLU A 63 -14.71 -10.15 -15.08
C GLU A 63 -15.81 -9.21 -14.58
N PHE A 64 -15.58 -8.49 -13.49
CA PHE A 64 -16.49 -7.47 -12.99
C PHE A 64 -16.60 -6.30 -13.99
N LEU A 65 -15.47 -5.77 -14.47
CA LEU A 65 -15.44 -4.65 -15.42
C LEU A 65 -16.07 -4.99 -16.77
N LYS A 66 -16.04 -6.25 -17.21
CA LYS A 66 -16.76 -6.68 -18.44
C LYS A 66 -18.28 -6.55 -18.31
N LYS A 67 -18.81 -6.63 -17.09
CA LYS A 67 -20.25 -6.67 -16.79
C LYS A 67 -20.77 -5.35 -16.21
N THR A 68 -19.86 -4.49 -15.73
CA THR A 68 -20.20 -3.24 -15.05
C THR A 68 -19.84 -2.06 -15.95
N PRO A 69 -20.76 -1.14 -16.24
CA PRO A 69 -20.44 0.07 -16.97
C PRO A 69 -19.33 0.86 -16.26
N MET A 70 -18.41 1.43 -17.04
CA MET A 70 -17.31 2.23 -16.50
C MET A 70 -17.79 3.40 -15.63
N ASP A 71 -18.92 4.01 -16.00
CA ASP A 71 -19.51 5.11 -15.24
C ASP A 71 -19.95 4.69 -13.83
N GLU A 72 -20.44 3.46 -13.67
CA GLU A 72 -20.78 2.91 -12.35
C GLU A 72 -19.52 2.73 -11.49
N PHE A 73 -18.45 2.20 -12.06
CA PHE A 73 -17.16 2.10 -11.38
C PHE A 73 -16.61 3.48 -10.98
N LEU A 74 -16.62 4.43 -11.92
CA LEU A 74 -16.15 5.80 -11.68
C LEU A 74 -17.02 6.56 -10.67
N SER A 75 -18.31 6.23 -10.57
CA SER A 75 -19.19 6.87 -9.58
C SER A 75 -18.72 6.62 -8.15
N VAL A 76 -18.17 5.44 -7.86
CA VAL A 76 -17.60 5.12 -6.55
C VAL A 76 -16.36 5.97 -6.28
N ALA A 77 -15.45 6.07 -7.26
CA ALA A 77 -14.26 6.93 -7.12
C ALA A 77 -14.64 8.41 -6.93
N ASN A 78 -15.62 8.89 -7.67
CA ASN A 78 -16.11 10.27 -7.61
C ASN A 78 -16.91 10.59 -6.33
N SER A 79 -17.36 9.57 -5.59
CA SER A 79 -18.06 9.75 -4.31
C SER A 79 -17.13 10.02 -3.13
N ILE A 80 -15.82 9.83 -3.30
CA ILE A 80 -14.82 10.03 -2.25
C ILE A 80 -14.64 11.54 -2.00
N ASN A 81 -14.74 11.94 -0.72
CA ASN A 81 -14.56 13.31 -0.30
C ASN A 81 -13.13 13.58 0.18
N ASN A 82 -12.69 14.82 0.05
CA ASN A 82 -11.37 15.21 0.52
C ASN A 82 -11.15 14.97 2.03
N ASP A 83 -12.21 14.99 2.82
CA ASP A 83 -12.15 14.81 4.27
C ASP A 83 -12.35 13.36 4.71
N ASP A 84 -12.58 12.43 3.75
CA ASP A 84 -12.61 11.01 4.05
C ASP A 84 -11.21 10.52 4.46
N TYR A 85 -11.18 9.53 5.35
CA TYR A 85 -9.94 8.93 5.79
C TYR A 85 -9.29 8.13 4.67
N ALA A 86 -8.04 8.48 4.36
CA ALA A 86 -7.26 7.80 3.33
C ALA A 86 -6.37 6.69 3.91
N THR A 87 -5.67 6.99 5.03
CA THR A 87 -4.75 6.04 5.66
C THR A 87 -4.76 6.13 7.18
N ILE A 88 -4.41 5.02 7.81
CA ILE A 88 -4.02 4.96 9.22
C ILE A 88 -2.63 4.35 9.27
N THR A 89 -1.62 5.16 9.57
CA THR A 89 -0.23 4.72 9.70
C THR A 89 0.12 4.50 11.17
N TYR A 90 0.49 3.27 11.53
CA TYR A 90 0.88 2.96 12.89
C TYR A 90 2.37 3.21 13.12
N THR A 91 2.67 4.06 14.09
CA THR A 91 4.04 4.32 14.53
C THR A 91 4.37 3.47 15.76
N SER A 92 5.62 2.99 15.84
CA SER A 92 6.16 2.41 17.07
C SER A 92 6.36 3.54 18.07
N GLY A 93 5.36 3.78 18.91
CA GLY A 93 5.46 4.77 19.99
C GLY A 93 6.47 4.33 21.07
N THR A 94 6.98 5.28 21.84
CA THR A 94 7.75 5.03 23.07
C THR A 94 6.89 4.44 24.19
N THR A 95 5.59 4.33 24.00
CA THR A 95 4.58 3.73 24.89
C THR A 95 4.22 2.32 24.44
N ALA A 96 3.63 1.51 25.31
CA ALA A 96 3.37 0.08 25.09
C ALA A 96 2.53 -0.23 23.83
N ASP A 97 1.62 0.66 23.42
CA ASP A 97 0.72 0.45 22.28
C ASP A 97 1.08 1.35 21.07
N PRO A 98 1.03 0.81 19.85
CA PRO A 98 1.22 1.61 18.63
C PRO A 98 0.19 2.72 18.50
N LYS A 99 0.61 3.89 18.03
CA LYS A 99 -0.28 5.01 17.74
C LYS A 99 -0.67 5.02 16.27
N GLY A 100 -1.97 5.06 15.97
CA GLY A 100 -2.49 5.21 14.61
C GLY A 100 -2.58 6.69 14.23
N VAL A 101 -1.79 7.12 13.24
CA VAL A 101 -1.88 8.45 12.64
C VAL A 101 -2.86 8.38 11.48
N VAL A 102 -3.99 9.05 11.61
CA VAL A 102 -5.04 9.13 10.59
C VAL A 102 -4.76 10.30 9.66
N LEU A 103 -4.74 10.04 8.35
CA LEU A 103 -4.63 11.06 7.31
C LEU A 103 -5.82 10.98 6.36
N THR A 104 -6.36 12.16 5.99
CA THR A 104 -7.42 12.30 4.99
C THR A 104 -6.83 12.45 3.58
N HIS A 105 -7.67 12.34 2.55
CA HIS A 105 -7.29 12.66 1.17
C HIS A 105 -6.79 14.10 1.06
N ARG A 106 -7.42 15.05 1.75
CA ARG A 106 -6.98 16.46 1.81
C ARG A 106 -5.55 16.63 2.34
N ASN A 107 -5.14 15.83 3.33
CA ASN A 107 -3.78 15.91 3.86
C ASN A 107 -2.75 15.55 2.78
N TYR A 108 -3.03 14.54 1.98
CA TYR A 108 -2.14 14.12 0.88
C TYR A 108 -2.12 15.15 -0.25
N THR A 109 -3.28 15.59 -0.74
CA THR A 109 -3.37 16.55 -1.86
C THR A 109 -2.72 17.88 -1.49
N ALA A 110 -2.99 18.42 -0.31
CA ALA A 110 -2.37 19.66 0.17
C ALA A 110 -0.84 19.54 0.28
N ASN A 111 -0.34 18.39 0.76
CA ASN A 111 1.09 18.16 0.87
C ASN A 111 1.77 18.06 -0.50
N VAL A 112 1.12 17.41 -1.47
CA VAL A 112 1.59 17.35 -2.86
C VAL A 112 1.64 18.75 -3.47
N GLU A 113 0.58 19.55 -3.32
CA GLU A 113 0.52 20.92 -3.84
C GLU A 113 1.63 21.79 -3.22
N GLN A 114 1.81 21.74 -1.90
CA GLN A 114 2.88 22.47 -1.22
C GLN A 114 4.27 22.09 -1.71
N ALA A 115 4.55 20.80 -1.85
CA ALA A 115 5.85 20.33 -2.34
C ALA A 115 6.13 20.80 -3.77
N LEU A 116 5.12 20.83 -4.64
CA LEU A 116 5.23 21.30 -6.01
C LEU A 116 5.49 22.81 -6.13
N THR A 117 5.23 23.59 -5.07
CA THR A 117 5.66 25.00 -5.04
C THR A 117 7.18 25.16 -4.84
N LEU A 118 7.83 24.14 -4.27
CA LEU A 118 9.26 24.16 -3.97
C LEU A 118 10.13 23.57 -5.09
N VAL A 119 9.58 22.58 -5.80
CA VAL A 119 10.31 21.84 -6.83
C VAL A 119 9.45 21.74 -8.09
N ASN A 120 9.97 22.21 -9.22
CA ASN A 120 9.30 22.03 -10.50
C ASN A 120 9.59 20.63 -11.04
N ILE A 121 8.62 19.74 -10.94
CA ILE A 121 8.68 18.36 -11.44
C ILE A 121 7.80 18.27 -12.67
N ASP A 122 8.33 17.67 -13.73
CA ASP A 122 7.62 17.39 -14.98
C ASP A 122 7.64 15.89 -15.31
N GLU A 123 7.05 15.51 -16.42
CA GLU A 123 6.91 14.12 -16.88
C GLU A 123 8.26 13.45 -17.24
N ALA A 124 9.32 14.23 -17.49
CA ALA A 124 10.64 13.70 -17.79
C ALA A 124 11.40 13.22 -16.54
N TRP A 125 10.90 13.58 -15.36
CA TRP A 125 11.53 13.17 -14.11
C TRP A 125 11.37 11.68 -13.84
N ARG A 126 12.40 11.14 -13.19
CA ARG A 126 12.43 9.74 -12.72
C ARG A 126 12.83 9.73 -11.27
N THR A 127 12.16 8.94 -10.47
CA THR A 127 12.50 8.72 -9.05
C THR A 127 12.73 7.25 -8.78
N LEU A 128 13.71 6.96 -7.93
CA LEU A 128 13.93 5.63 -7.38
C LEU A 128 13.48 5.63 -5.92
N ILE A 129 12.44 4.85 -5.59
CA ILE A 129 11.97 4.67 -4.23
C ILE A 129 12.93 3.73 -3.51
N ILE A 130 13.69 4.27 -2.57
CA ILE A 130 14.64 3.53 -1.73
C ILE A 130 14.07 3.29 -0.33
N LEU A 131 13.31 4.27 0.20
CA LEU A 131 12.67 4.16 1.50
C LEU A 131 11.40 3.30 1.41
N PRO A 132 11.04 2.59 2.49
CA PRO A 132 9.77 1.88 2.55
C PRO A 132 8.58 2.81 2.27
N LEU A 133 7.59 2.33 1.51
CA LEU A 133 6.41 3.14 1.14
C LEU A 133 5.48 3.46 2.32
N ASP A 134 5.62 2.80 3.45
CA ASP A 134 4.94 3.16 4.69
C ASP A 134 5.53 4.40 5.37
N HIS A 135 6.73 4.84 4.94
CA HIS A 135 7.29 6.11 5.35
C HIS A 135 6.67 7.26 4.57
N CYS A 136 6.11 8.26 5.26
CA CYS A 136 5.37 9.39 4.66
C CYS A 136 6.17 10.11 3.55
N PHE A 137 7.48 10.27 3.70
CA PHE A 137 8.32 10.91 2.67
C PHE A 137 8.35 10.10 1.36
N ALA A 138 8.58 8.79 1.43
CA ALA A 138 8.58 7.94 0.25
C ALA A 138 7.19 7.89 -0.41
N HIS A 139 6.14 7.84 0.39
CA HIS A 139 4.76 7.78 -0.06
C HIS A 139 4.34 9.09 -0.77
N VAL A 140 4.63 10.25 -0.19
CA VAL A 140 4.22 11.54 -0.78
C VAL A 140 5.20 11.96 -1.87
N VAL A 141 6.48 12.10 -1.55
CA VAL A 141 7.49 12.67 -2.49
C VAL A 141 7.87 11.67 -3.57
N GLY A 142 8.11 10.41 -3.18
CA GLY A 142 8.55 9.38 -4.12
C GLY A 142 7.43 8.85 -5.02
N PHE A 143 6.17 8.92 -4.59
CA PHE A 143 5.05 8.30 -5.31
C PHE A 143 4.00 9.32 -5.74
N TYR A 144 3.29 9.98 -4.81
CA TYR A 144 2.14 10.83 -5.20
C TYR A 144 2.52 12.07 -5.99
N ILE A 145 3.62 12.74 -5.65
CA ILE A 145 4.09 13.91 -6.42
C ILE A 145 4.43 13.50 -7.84
N MET A 146 5.20 12.42 -8.00
CA MET A 146 5.61 11.91 -9.30
C MET A 146 4.40 11.49 -10.14
N MET A 147 3.46 10.75 -9.53
CA MET A 147 2.22 10.33 -10.19
C MET A 147 1.38 11.53 -10.64
N SER A 148 1.28 12.59 -9.83
CA SER A 148 0.51 13.80 -10.16
C SER A 148 1.06 14.57 -11.37
N ARG A 149 2.32 14.33 -11.74
CA ARG A 149 3.03 14.98 -12.86
C ARG A 149 3.30 14.03 -14.03
N GLY A 150 2.84 12.79 -13.97
CA GLY A 150 3.12 11.81 -15.01
C GLY A 150 4.58 11.34 -15.05
N ALA A 151 5.36 11.64 -14.00
CA ALA A 151 6.75 11.26 -13.89
C ALA A 151 6.92 9.76 -13.61
N THR A 152 8.09 9.22 -13.98
CA THR A 152 8.38 7.80 -13.78
C THR A 152 8.74 7.49 -12.33
N VAL A 153 8.11 6.44 -11.79
CA VAL A 153 8.44 5.89 -10.47
C VAL A 153 9.05 4.50 -10.64
N ALA A 154 10.25 4.32 -10.13
CA ALA A 154 10.95 3.05 -10.08
C ALA A 154 11.15 2.60 -8.62
N THR A 155 11.22 1.31 -8.41
CA THR A 155 11.53 0.72 -7.09
C THR A 155 12.85 -0.04 -7.17
N VAL A 156 13.56 -0.12 -6.05
CA VAL A 156 14.79 -0.91 -5.97
C VAL A 156 14.46 -2.39 -6.20
N GLN A 157 15.26 -3.05 -7.03
CA GLN A 157 15.16 -4.49 -7.24
C GLN A 157 15.36 -5.22 -5.90
N VAL A 158 14.35 -5.96 -5.48
CA VAL A 158 14.37 -6.72 -4.22
C VAL A 158 15.30 -7.92 -4.37
N GLY A 159 16.32 -8.01 -3.52
CA GLY A 159 17.20 -9.16 -3.41
C GLY A 159 16.60 -10.26 -2.52
N ARG A 160 17.25 -11.41 -2.47
CA ARG A 160 16.85 -12.54 -1.59
C ARG A 160 17.02 -12.20 -0.10
N THR A 161 17.89 -11.25 0.19
CA THR A 161 18.16 -10.75 1.54
C THR A 161 18.12 -9.23 1.56
N PRO A 162 17.90 -8.59 2.74
CA PRO A 162 17.97 -7.13 2.88
C PRO A 162 19.32 -6.56 2.41
N LEU A 163 20.41 -7.28 2.64
CA LEU A 163 21.75 -6.87 2.21
C LEU A 163 21.91 -6.87 0.69
N GLU A 164 21.34 -7.86 0.00
CA GLU A 164 21.30 -7.88 -1.47
C GLU A 164 20.46 -6.73 -2.02
N THR A 165 19.33 -6.44 -1.42
CA THR A 165 18.49 -5.29 -1.81
C THR A 165 19.29 -3.98 -1.68
N LEU A 166 20.02 -3.79 -0.58
CA LEU A 166 20.88 -2.62 -0.40
C LEU A 166 21.99 -2.51 -1.47
N LYS A 167 22.57 -3.64 -1.89
CA LYS A 167 23.58 -3.68 -2.96
C LYS A 167 23.01 -3.32 -4.33
N ASN A 168 21.72 -3.53 -4.56
CA ASN A 168 21.05 -3.19 -5.81
C ASN A 168 20.81 -1.66 -5.95
N ILE A 169 20.77 -0.90 -4.85
CA ILE A 169 20.54 0.56 -4.89
C ILE A 169 21.50 1.28 -5.84
N PRO A 170 22.87 1.15 -5.69
CA PRO A 170 23.79 1.82 -6.57
C PRO A 170 23.70 1.37 -8.04
N VAL A 171 23.26 0.13 -8.28
CA VAL A 171 23.04 -0.40 -9.63
C VAL A 171 21.82 0.25 -10.25
N ASN A 172 20.70 0.24 -9.56
CA ASN A 172 19.44 0.80 -10.07
C ASN A 172 19.46 2.35 -10.18
N ILE A 173 20.35 3.05 -9.48
CA ILE A 173 20.55 4.51 -9.68
C ILE A 173 21.22 4.80 -11.04
N ARG A 174 22.00 3.85 -11.59
CA ARG A 174 22.72 4.02 -12.85
C ARG A 174 21.92 3.63 -14.08
N GLU A 175 20.86 2.87 -13.91
CA GLU A 175 19.92 2.46 -14.95
C GLU A 175 18.81 3.53 -15.15
#